data_264eba72bc5afb3b8b2dfb830f8a5d01
#
_entry.id   264eba72bc5afb3b8b2dfb830f8a5d01
#
_cell.length_a   1.000
_cell.length_b   1.000
_cell.length_c   1.000
_cell.angle_alpha   90.00
_cell.angle_beta   90.00
_cell.angle_gamma   90.00
#
_symmetry.space_group_name_H-M   'P 1'
#
loop_
_entity.id
_entity.type
_entity.pdbx_description
1 polymer ?
#
loop_
_entity_poly.entity_id
_entity_poly.type
_entity_poly.pdbx_seq_one_letter_code
_entity_poly.pdbx_strand_id
1 'polypeptide(L)'
;VSKPPLPEAVVAMLRKPNPAVIATLRSDGQPVSAATWYFWDDGRVLVNMDEGRKRLDHIRNDPRVTLTVLDESGWYTHVTIIGRVVEIRDDEGLADIDRLATHYLGHEYSGRKRGRVSAWIEIDRWHGWGSHRDSNQPMG
;
A
#
# COMPACT_ATOMS: atom_id res chain seq x y z
N VAL A 1 3.94 -2.41 -17.98
CA VAL A 1 3.93 -3.14 -16.71
C VAL A 1 5.25 -3.89 -16.57
N SER A 2 5.95 -3.66 -15.49
CA SER A 2 7.32 -4.12 -15.28
C SER A 2 7.40 -5.10 -14.10
N LYS A 3 8.47 -5.89 -14.05
CA LYS A 3 8.75 -6.80 -12.93
C LYS A 3 9.66 -6.12 -11.91
N PRO A 4 9.61 -6.51 -10.62
CA PRO A 4 10.62 -6.08 -9.65
C PRO A 4 12.02 -6.59 -10.06
N PRO A 5 13.09 -5.95 -9.56
CA PRO A 5 13.09 -4.89 -8.57
C PRO A 5 12.70 -3.53 -9.17
N LEU A 6 12.16 -2.65 -8.33
CA LEU A 6 11.83 -1.29 -8.72
C LEU A 6 13.11 -0.44 -8.80
N PRO A 7 13.18 0.50 -9.75
CA PRO A 7 14.31 1.44 -9.82
C PRO A 7 14.45 2.26 -8.54
N GLU A 8 15.67 2.67 -8.20
CA GLU A 8 15.94 3.44 -6.99
C GLU A 8 15.12 4.74 -6.90
N ALA A 9 14.93 5.43 -8.02
CA ALA A 9 14.13 6.66 -8.04
C ALA A 9 12.66 6.39 -7.69
N VAL A 10 12.12 5.27 -8.12
CA VAL A 10 10.76 4.85 -7.79
C VAL A 10 10.67 4.48 -6.30
N VAL A 11 11.64 3.74 -5.79
CA VAL A 11 11.69 3.40 -4.36
C VAL A 11 11.80 4.66 -3.51
N ALA A 12 12.61 5.63 -3.92
CA ALA A 12 12.74 6.90 -3.20
C ALA A 12 11.41 7.64 -3.12
N MET A 13 10.63 7.64 -4.20
CA MET A 13 9.28 8.20 -4.19
C MET A 13 8.37 7.42 -3.23
N LEU A 14 8.41 6.09 -3.28
CA LEU A 14 7.56 5.25 -2.44
C LEU A 14 7.86 5.35 -0.94
N ARG A 15 9.06 5.80 -0.57
CA ARG A 15 9.42 6.03 0.83
C ARG A 15 8.81 7.29 1.44
N LYS A 16 8.23 8.15 0.63
CA LYS A 16 7.57 9.37 1.12
C LYS A 16 6.18 9.05 1.65
N PRO A 17 5.62 9.91 2.54
CA PRO A 17 4.26 9.73 3.03
C PRO A 17 3.23 10.17 1.98
N ASN A 18 3.12 9.41 0.92
CA ASN A 18 2.24 9.72 -0.19
C ASN A 18 0.80 9.24 0.08
N PRO A 19 -0.20 9.93 -0.45
CA PRO A 19 -1.55 9.37 -0.50
C PRO A 19 -1.55 8.12 -1.38
N ALA A 20 -2.33 7.13 -0.98
CA ALA A 20 -2.44 5.89 -1.72
C ALA A 20 -3.87 5.36 -1.69
N VAL A 21 -4.19 4.53 -2.67
CA VAL A 21 -5.48 3.84 -2.77
C VAL A 21 -5.21 2.36 -2.95
N ILE A 22 -5.78 1.55 -2.06
CA ILE A 22 -5.69 0.10 -2.15
C ILE A 22 -7.00 -0.45 -2.70
N ALA A 23 -6.90 -1.40 -3.63
CA ALA A 23 -8.04 -2.15 -4.15
C ALA A 23 -7.93 -3.60 -3.70
N THR A 24 -9.04 -4.12 -3.21
CA THR A 24 -9.19 -5.50 -2.78
C THR A 24 -10.42 -6.12 -3.43
N LEU A 25 -10.61 -7.43 -3.30
CA LEU A 25 -11.71 -8.15 -3.93
C LEU A 25 -12.67 -8.70 -2.89
N ARG A 26 -13.95 -8.37 -3.04
CA ARG A 26 -15.02 -9.04 -2.29
C ARG A 26 -15.12 -10.50 -2.72
N SER A 27 -15.78 -11.31 -1.92
CA SER A 27 -15.98 -12.74 -2.22
C SER A 27 -16.76 -12.98 -3.52
N ASP A 28 -17.57 -12.02 -3.97
CA ASP A 28 -18.28 -12.08 -5.24
C ASP A 28 -17.45 -11.57 -6.42
N GLY A 29 -16.18 -11.20 -6.19
CA GLY A 29 -15.28 -10.69 -7.22
C GLY A 29 -15.37 -9.19 -7.46
N GLN A 30 -16.26 -8.47 -6.77
CA GLN A 30 -16.38 -7.03 -6.94
C GLN A 30 -15.12 -6.33 -6.39
N PRO A 31 -14.42 -5.54 -7.20
CA PRO A 31 -13.32 -4.71 -6.69
C PRO A 31 -13.84 -3.62 -5.78
N VAL A 32 -13.13 -3.38 -4.68
CA VAL A 32 -13.43 -2.31 -3.73
C VAL A 32 -12.13 -1.55 -3.47
N SER A 33 -12.18 -0.23 -3.47
CA SER A 33 -10.99 0.58 -3.22
C SER A 33 -11.23 1.58 -2.09
N ALA A 34 -10.14 1.93 -1.40
CA ALA A 34 -10.16 2.90 -0.32
C ALA A 34 -8.80 3.59 -0.20
N ALA A 35 -8.82 4.84 0.23
CA ALA A 35 -7.59 5.53 0.59
C ALA A 35 -6.95 4.88 1.82
N THR A 36 -5.64 4.83 1.86
CA THR A 36 -4.90 4.17 2.92
C THR A 36 -3.53 4.79 3.11
N TRP A 37 -2.99 4.64 4.31
CA TRP A 37 -1.55 4.80 4.56
C TRP A 37 -0.84 3.52 4.15
N TYR A 38 0.43 3.64 3.78
CA TYR A 38 1.32 2.52 3.51
C TYR A 38 2.73 2.86 3.98
N PHE A 39 3.57 1.85 4.07
CA PHE A 39 4.98 2.02 4.38
C PHE A 39 5.82 1.10 3.50
N TRP A 40 6.83 1.65 2.86
CA TRP A 40 7.80 0.85 2.11
C TRP A 40 8.69 0.11 3.11
N ASP A 41 8.64 -1.21 3.09
CA ASP A 41 9.30 -2.06 4.07
C ASP A 41 10.22 -3.06 3.35
N ASP A 42 11.38 -2.57 2.95
CA ASP A 42 12.46 -3.38 2.35
C ASP A 42 11.96 -4.30 1.23
N GLY A 43 11.35 -3.70 0.22
CA GLY A 43 10.88 -4.41 -0.96
C GLY A 43 9.45 -4.95 -0.86
N ARG A 44 8.84 -4.86 0.31
CA ARG A 44 7.41 -5.16 0.51
C ARG A 44 6.69 -3.89 0.93
N VAL A 45 5.39 -3.92 0.88
CA VAL A 45 4.56 -2.78 1.31
C VAL A 45 3.72 -3.19 2.52
N LEU A 46 3.89 -2.44 3.61
CA LEU A 46 3.10 -2.62 4.83
C LEU A 46 1.84 -1.76 4.73
N VAL A 47 0.69 -2.35 5.01
CA VAL A 47 -0.56 -1.66 5.28
C VAL A 47 -1.11 -2.14 6.61
N ASN A 48 -1.95 -1.30 7.24
CA ASN A 48 -2.49 -1.61 8.56
C ASN A 48 -3.96 -1.21 8.59
N MET A 49 -4.76 -1.97 9.32
CA MET A 49 -6.19 -1.74 9.36
C MET A 49 -6.79 -2.16 10.71
N ASP A 50 -7.91 -1.56 11.05
CA ASP A 50 -8.70 -1.94 12.22
C ASP A 50 -9.12 -3.40 12.09
N GLU A 51 -9.14 -4.11 13.21
CA GLU A 51 -9.50 -5.55 13.26
C GLU A 51 -10.89 -5.86 12.71
N GLY A 52 -11.80 -4.87 12.73
CA GLY A 52 -13.17 -5.02 12.20
C GLY A 52 -13.33 -4.55 10.75
N ARG A 53 -12.26 -4.18 10.07
CA ARG A 53 -12.35 -3.64 8.71
C ARG A 53 -12.71 -4.73 7.70
N LYS A 54 -13.67 -4.44 6.82
CA LYS A 54 -14.09 -5.35 5.74
C LYS A 54 -12.95 -5.75 4.82
N ARG A 55 -12.01 -4.85 4.59
CA ARG A 55 -10.81 -5.11 3.78
C ARG A 55 -10.03 -6.31 4.29
N LEU A 56 -10.00 -6.51 5.60
CA LEU A 56 -9.31 -7.65 6.19
C LEU A 56 -9.94 -8.98 5.75
N ASP A 57 -11.28 -9.03 5.70
CA ASP A 57 -11.99 -10.21 5.19
C ASP A 57 -11.67 -10.44 3.71
N HIS A 58 -11.60 -9.36 2.93
CA HIS A 58 -11.26 -9.44 1.50
C HIS A 58 -9.90 -10.10 1.30
N ILE A 59 -8.86 -9.60 1.96
CA ILE A 59 -7.50 -10.10 1.74
C ILE A 59 -7.28 -11.51 2.32
N ARG A 60 -8.05 -11.91 3.30
CA ARG A 60 -8.02 -13.30 3.81
C ARG A 60 -8.68 -14.26 2.84
N ASN A 61 -9.71 -13.83 2.13
CA ASN A 61 -10.40 -14.63 1.13
C ASN A 61 -9.64 -14.68 -0.20
N ASP A 62 -9.12 -13.53 -0.64
CA ASP A 62 -8.36 -13.40 -1.88
C ASP A 62 -7.20 -12.44 -1.63
N PRO A 63 -5.95 -12.91 -1.68
CA PRO A 63 -4.80 -12.08 -1.32
C PRO A 63 -4.41 -11.04 -2.38
N ARG A 64 -5.00 -11.10 -3.57
CA ARG A 64 -4.64 -10.17 -4.66
C ARG A 64 -5.06 -8.76 -4.32
N VAL A 65 -4.13 -7.81 -4.50
CA VAL A 65 -4.38 -6.39 -4.24
C VAL A 65 -3.66 -5.55 -5.28
N THR A 66 -4.14 -4.33 -5.46
CA THR A 66 -3.37 -3.27 -6.11
C THR A 66 -3.27 -2.09 -5.17
N LEU A 67 -2.15 -1.39 -5.24
CA LEU A 67 -1.94 -0.17 -4.48
C LEU A 67 -1.45 0.90 -5.44
N THR A 68 -2.24 1.95 -5.63
CA THR A 68 -1.82 3.11 -6.42
C THR A 68 -1.34 4.19 -5.48
N VAL A 69 -0.09 4.58 -5.63
CA VAL A 69 0.58 5.59 -4.82
C VAL A 69 0.71 6.85 -5.65
N LEU A 70 0.12 7.93 -5.17
CA LEU A 70 0.14 9.23 -5.84
C LEU A 70 1.25 10.08 -5.23
N ASP A 71 2.14 10.66 -6.06
CA ASP A 71 3.20 11.52 -5.53
C ASP A 71 2.56 12.69 -4.77
N GLU A 72 3.04 12.94 -3.56
CA GLU A 72 2.50 14.01 -2.71
C GLU A 72 2.61 15.40 -3.33
N SER A 73 3.54 15.59 -4.27
CA SER A 73 3.72 16.88 -4.97
C SER A 73 2.84 17.02 -6.20
N GLY A 74 2.25 15.94 -6.70
CA GLY A 74 1.38 16.00 -7.87
C GLY A 74 0.97 14.61 -8.33
N TRP A 75 -0.33 14.34 -8.36
CA TRP A 75 -0.90 13.00 -8.59
C TRP A 75 -0.57 12.40 -9.95
N TYR A 76 -0.27 13.23 -10.96
CA TYR A 76 0.05 12.70 -12.29
C TYR A 76 1.27 11.78 -12.25
N THR A 77 2.26 12.11 -11.40
CA THR A 77 3.33 11.18 -11.08
C THR A 77 2.80 10.19 -10.05
N HIS A 78 2.66 8.95 -10.46
CA HIS A 78 2.15 7.90 -9.58
C HIS A 78 2.71 6.54 -9.96
N VAL A 79 2.62 5.61 -9.04
CA VAL A 79 3.09 4.23 -9.21
C VAL A 79 1.96 3.30 -8.76
N THR A 80 1.61 2.34 -9.60
CA THR A 80 0.68 1.28 -9.23
C THR A 80 1.44 -0.01 -8.99
N ILE A 81 1.24 -0.57 -7.82
CA ILE A 81 1.79 -1.86 -7.41
C ILE A 81 0.70 -2.90 -7.57
N ILE A 82 1.02 -3.97 -8.26
CA ILE A 82 0.16 -5.13 -8.47
C ILE A 82 0.80 -6.29 -7.72
N GLY A 83 0.12 -6.80 -6.71
CA GLY A 83 0.72 -7.80 -5.86
C GLY A 83 -0.30 -8.60 -5.07
N ARG A 84 0.18 -9.19 -4.01
CA ARG A 84 -0.65 -10.01 -3.13
C ARG A 84 -0.18 -9.90 -1.69
N VAL A 85 -1.11 -10.01 -0.76
CA VAL A 85 -0.79 -10.08 0.66
C VAL A 85 -0.18 -11.44 0.95
N VAL A 86 1.01 -11.44 1.54
CA VAL A 86 1.77 -12.67 1.85
C VAL A 86 1.93 -12.92 3.34
N GLU A 87 1.66 -11.91 4.15
CA GLU A 87 1.78 -12.01 5.60
C GLU A 87 0.72 -11.13 6.26
N ILE A 88 0.04 -11.67 7.27
CA ILE A 88 -0.96 -10.95 8.07
C ILE A 88 -0.64 -11.26 9.53
N ARG A 89 -0.50 -10.23 10.36
CA ARG A 89 -0.23 -10.37 11.79
C ARG A 89 -1.02 -9.36 12.60
N ASP A 90 -1.39 -9.73 13.81
CA ASP A 90 -1.88 -8.74 14.78
C ASP A 90 -0.77 -7.71 15.04
N ASP A 91 -1.15 -6.44 15.08
CA ASP A 91 -0.22 -5.35 15.36
C ASP A 91 -0.02 -5.23 16.86
N GLU A 92 0.87 -6.05 17.41
CA GLU A 92 1.14 -6.10 18.83
C GLU A 92 1.71 -4.78 19.35
N GLY A 93 1.09 -4.27 20.41
CA GLY A 93 1.51 -2.99 20.99
C GLY A 93 1.26 -1.80 20.08
N LEU A 94 0.54 -1.98 18.99
CA LEU A 94 0.27 -0.95 17.98
C LEU A 94 1.55 -0.39 17.35
N ALA A 95 2.62 -1.18 17.31
CA ALA A 95 3.92 -0.73 16.84
C ALA A 95 3.91 -0.32 15.37
N ASP A 96 3.20 -1.08 14.52
CA ASP A 96 3.17 -0.80 13.09
C ASP A 96 2.29 0.41 12.77
N ILE A 97 1.12 0.53 13.38
CA ILE A 97 0.29 1.72 13.15
C ILE A 97 0.96 2.99 13.68
N ASP A 98 1.70 2.89 14.78
CA ASP A 98 2.47 4.01 15.30
C ASP A 98 3.57 4.44 14.32
N ARG A 99 4.24 3.48 13.69
CA ARG A 99 5.23 3.76 12.65
C ARG A 99 4.62 4.49 11.46
N LEU A 100 3.45 4.03 11.02
CA LEU A 100 2.70 4.67 9.92
C LEU A 100 2.23 6.08 10.32
N ALA A 101 1.64 6.23 11.50
CA ALA A 101 1.15 7.52 11.97
C ALA A 101 2.30 8.52 12.12
N THR A 102 3.44 8.11 12.66
CA THR A 102 4.61 8.97 12.78
C THR A 102 5.11 9.41 11.41
N HIS A 103 5.11 8.50 10.44
CA HIS A 103 5.53 8.79 9.07
C HIS A 103 4.63 9.83 8.38
N TYR A 104 3.31 9.70 8.55
CA TYR A 104 2.34 10.61 7.91
C TYR A 104 2.04 11.86 8.73
N LEU A 105 2.00 11.77 10.05
CA LEU A 105 1.49 12.83 10.94
C LEU A 105 2.54 13.39 11.90
N GLY A 106 3.64 12.68 12.11
CA GLY A 106 4.70 13.10 13.02
C GLY A 106 4.45 12.72 14.50
N HIS A 107 3.44 11.92 14.78
CA HIS A 107 3.13 11.45 16.15
C HIS A 107 2.48 10.08 16.14
N GLU A 108 2.40 9.44 17.30
CA GLU A 108 1.76 8.14 17.46
C GLU A 108 0.27 8.18 17.10
N TYR A 109 -0.26 7.03 16.73
CA TYR A 109 -1.66 6.88 16.39
C TYR A 109 -2.54 7.10 17.63
N SER A 110 -3.56 7.95 17.48
CA SER A 110 -4.43 8.33 18.61
C SER A 110 -5.49 7.28 18.95
N GLY A 111 -5.89 6.45 18.00
CA GLY A 111 -6.95 5.46 18.18
C GLY A 111 -6.44 4.19 18.85
N ARG A 112 -6.29 4.18 20.16
CA ARG A 112 -5.63 3.09 20.86
C ARG A 112 -6.56 2.09 21.55
N LYS A 113 -7.86 2.17 21.30
CA LYS A 113 -8.84 1.32 22.00
C LYS A 113 -9.12 0.00 21.30
N ARG A 114 -8.82 -0.09 20.00
CA ARG A 114 -9.14 -1.27 19.20
C ARG A 114 -7.85 -1.92 18.72
N GLY A 115 -7.92 -3.24 18.52
CA GLY A 115 -6.84 -3.97 17.91
C GLY A 115 -6.69 -3.60 16.44
N ARG A 116 -5.48 -3.73 15.94
CA ARG A 116 -5.17 -3.48 14.55
C ARG A 116 -4.41 -4.67 13.97
N VAL A 117 -4.45 -4.78 12.65
CA VAL A 117 -3.83 -5.88 11.92
C VAL A 117 -2.90 -5.31 10.87
N SER A 118 -1.71 -5.85 10.79
CA SER A 118 -0.70 -5.50 9.79
C SER A 118 -0.70 -6.53 8.68
N ALA A 119 -0.55 -6.06 7.44
CA ALA A 119 -0.46 -6.92 6.27
C ALA A 119 0.67 -6.44 5.37
N TRP A 120 1.43 -7.39 4.82
CA TRP A 120 2.53 -7.12 3.90
C TRP A 120 2.18 -7.59 2.51
N ILE A 121 2.39 -6.70 1.55
CA ILE A 121 2.15 -6.93 0.12
C ILE A 121 3.49 -7.23 -0.54
N GLU A 122 3.58 -8.35 -1.23
CA GLU A 122 4.68 -8.66 -2.12
C GLU A 122 4.34 -8.18 -3.53
N ILE A 123 5.31 -7.58 -4.21
CA ILE A 123 5.10 -6.94 -5.51
C ILE A 123 5.35 -7.97 -6.61
N ASP A 124 4.33 -8.24 -7.44
CA ASP A 124 4.47 -9.10 -8.61
C ASP A 124 4.79 -8.29 -9.87
N ARG A 125 4.15 -7.13 -10.00
CA ARG A 125 4.32 -6.21 -11.13
C ARG A 125 4.13 -4.79 -10.64
N TRP A 126 4.62 -3.84 -11.41
CA TRP A 126 4.39 -2.42 -11.15
C TRP A 126 4.35 -1.65 -12.46
N HIS A 127 3.72 -0.50 -12.45
CA HIS A 127 3.87 0.47 -13.52
C HIS A 127 3.86 1.88 -12.93
N GLY A 128 4.53 2.78 -13.62
CA GLY A 128 4.63 4.18 -13.21
C GLY A 128 4.20 5.12 -14.32
N TRP A 129 3.75 6.30 -13.91
CA TRP A 129 3.38 7.41 -14.79
C TRP A 129 4.05 8.70 -14.35
N GLY A 130 4.00 9.72 -15.22
CA GLY A 130 4.68 10.98 -14.97
C GLY A 130 6.19 10.77 -14.95
N SER A 131 6.86 11.25 -13.91
CA SER A 131 8.32 11.16 -13.78
C SER A 131 8.82 9.72 -13.61
N HIS A 132 7.94 8.79 -13.25
CA HIS A 132 8.32 7.39 -13.01
C HIS A 132 7.74 6.43 -14.05
N ARG A 133 7.40 6.95 -15.22
CA ARG A 133 6.88 6.14 -16.30
C ARG A 133 7.88 5.04 -16.66
N ASP A 134 7.44 3.80 -16.67
CA ASP A 134 8.27 2.69 -17.10
C ASP A 134 8.36 2.66 -18.64
N SER A 135 9.44 2.10 -19.17
CA SER A 135 9.86 2.27 -20.56
C SER A 135 8.85 1.84 -21.61
N ASN A 136 7.93 0.96 -21.27
CA ASN A 136 6.96 0.42 -22.19
C ASN A 136 5.59 1.11 -22.15
N GLN A 137 5.46 2.18 -21.36
CA GLN A 137 4.21 2.92 -21.26
C GLN A 137 4.06 3.90 -22.41
N PRO A 138 2.85 4.05 -22.98
CA PRO A 138 2.62 5.09 -23.98
C PRO A 138 2.71 6.47 -23.35
N MET A 139 3.03 7.45 -24.19
CA MET A 139 2.96 8.86 -23.82
C MET A 139 1.48 9.21 -23.65
N GLY A 140 1.05 9.49 -22.45
CA GLY A 140 -0.37 9.72 -22.22
C GLY A 140 -0.73 10.85 -21.32
#